data_b88efa87555b48fd62aa3721c7e14119
#
_entry.id   b88efa87555b48fd62aa3721c7e14119
#
_cell.length_a   1.000
_cell.length_b   1.000
_cell.length_c   1.000
_cell.angle_alpha   90.00
_cell.angle_beta   90.00
_cell.angle_gamma   90.00
#
_symmetry.space_group_name_H-M   'P 1'
#
loop_
_entity.id
_entity.type
_entity.pdbx_description
1 polymer ?
#
loop_
_entity_poly.entity_id
_entity_poly.type
_entity_poly.pdbx_seq_one_letter_code
_entity_poly.pdbx_strand_id
1 'polypeptide(L)'
;MEFYTDGACKGNPGPGGFGVCSIRGDRVVYMHSEQCEDTTNNREEMKAILHVFKLVKDKIYDFIPNPEPVVIYSDSAYCVNMINDWIWKWANNGWKNSKKQTVENIDLVKELYKYLNIEFFPCQVIKVKGHNGVVANELADALATDNEAKCQKILKEHDLMYFNFKN
;
A
#
# COMPACT_ATOMS: atom_id res chain seq x y z
N MET A 1 2.28 -12.17 7.85
CA MET A 1 2.10 -10.77 8.26
C MET A 1 1.18 -10.07 7.26
N GLU A 2 0.30 -9.22 7.74
CA GLU A 2 -0.69 -8.55 6.90
C GLU A 2 -0.55 -7.04 7.01
N PHE A 3 -0.56 -6.36 5.86
CA PHE A 3 -0.59 -4.91 5.77
C PHE A 3 -1.85 -4.46 5.06
N TYR A 4 -2.40 -3.34 5.50
CA TYR A 4 -3.50 -2.65 4.84
C TYR A 4 -2.99 -1.31 4.34
N THR A 5 -3.30 -1.00 3.09
CA THR A 5 -2.84 0.20 2.40
C THR A 5 -4.02 0.98 1.86
N ASP A 6 -3.90 2.30 1.83
CA ASP A 6 -4.89 3.16 1.21
C ASP A 6 -4.22 4.42 0.65
N GLY A 7 -4.82 4.98 -0.37
CA GLY A 7 -4.40 6.25 -0.96
C GLY A 7 -5.59 7.16 -1.16
N ALA A 8 -5.41 8.44 -0.96
CA ALA A 8 -6.46 9.44 -1.08
C ALA A 8 -5.94 10.69 -1.76
N CYS A 9 -6.83 11.38 -2.47
CA CYS A 9 -6.50 12.64 -3.13
C CYS A 9 -7.72 13.54 -3.18
N LYS A 10 -7.53 14.82 -2.87
CA LYS A 10 -8.58 15.83 -3.03
C LYS A 10 -8.42 16.52 -4.39
N GLY A 11 -9.44 16.42 -5.26
CA GLY A 11 -9.47 17.09 -6.56
C GLY A 11 -8.77 16.37 -7.70
N ASN A 12 -8.12 15.28 -7.49
CA ASN A 12 -7.53 14.31 -8.45
C ASN A 12 -7.20 14.87 -9.86
N PRO A 13 -6.14 15.70 -10.09
CA PRO A 13 -5.01 15.89 -9.18
C PRO A 13 -5.25 16.94 -8.09
N GLY A 14 -4.46 16.86 -7.05
CA GLY A 14 -4.50 17.76 -5.91
C GLY A 14 -3.70 17.22 -4.73
N PRO A 15 -3.89 17.82 -3.54
CA PRO A 15 -3.25 17.30 -2.35
C PRO A 15 -3.81 15.94 -1.96
N GLY A 16 -2.93 15.05 -1.56
CA GLY A 16 -3.31 13.70 -1.18
C GLY A 16 -2.29 13.05 -0.28
N GLY A 17 -2.46 11.76 -0.04
CA GLY A 17 -1.54 11.01 0.79
C GLY A 17 -1.84 9.53 0.78
N PHE A 18 -0.98 8.77 1.45
CA PHE A 18 -1.21 7.35 1.64
C PHE A 18 -1.03 6.95 3.11
N GLY A 19 -1.68 5.85 3.46
CA GLY A 19 -1.59 5.24 4.76
C GLY A 19 -1.28 3.76 4.66
N VAL A 20 -0.51 3.27 5.62
CA VAL A 20 -0.16 1.86 5.75
C VAL A 20 -0.27 1.47 7.22
N CYS A 21 -0.90 0.34 7.48
CA CYS A 21 -0.91 -0.19 8.85
C CYS A 21 -0.87 -1.72 8.86
N SER A 22 -0.46 -2.24 9.99
CA SER A 22 -0.52 -3.67 10.29
C SER A 22 -1.00 -3.85 11.72
N ILE A 23 -2.03 -4.68 11.90
CA ILE A 23 -2.61 -4.99 13.20
C ILE A 23 -2.43 -6.48 13.46
N ARG A 24 -1.95 -6.82 14.64
CA ARG A 24 -1.78 -8.21 15.08
C ARG A 24 -2.51 -8.39 16.41
N GLY A 25 -3.68 -9.06 16.35
CA GLY A 25 -4.55 -9.17 17.51
C GLY A 25 -5.07 -7.82 17.97
N ASP A 26 -4.72 -7.41 19.17
CA ASP A 26 -5.09 -6.11 19.78
C ASP A 26 -3.99 -5.04 19.64
N ARG A 27 -2.96 -5.31 18.85
CA ARG A 27 -1.80 -4.43 18.70
C ARG A 27 -1.67 -3.91 17.30
N VAL A 28 -1.47 -2.60 17.18
CA VAL A 28 -0.97 -2.01 15.95
C VAL A 28 0.54 -2.15 15.93
N VAL A 29 1.04 -3.00 15.05
CA VAL A 29 2.48 -3.30 14.96
C VAL A 29 3.19 -2.38 13.97
N TYR A 30 2.43 -1.68 13.12
CA TYR A 30 2.97 -0.72 12.17
C TYR A 30 1.90 0.30 11.76
N MET A 31 2.29 1.56 11.69
CA MET A 31 1.50 2.65 11.11
C MET A 31 2.41 3.61 10.38
N HIS A 32 1.99 4.07 9.20
CA HIS A 32 2.68 5.12 8.46
C HIS A 32 1.68 5.97 7.70
N SER A 33 1.92 7.27 7.68
CA SER A 33 1.15 8.24 6.92
C SER A 33 2.10 9.20 6.22
N GLU A 34 1.84 9.47 4.95
CA GLU A 34 2.66 10.39 4.17
C GLU A 34 1.78 11.22 3.26
N GLN A 35 2.02 12.53 3.22
CA GLN A 35 1.22 13.47 2.46
C GLN A 35 2.02 14.05 1.29
N CYS A 36 1.31 14.45 0.23
CA CYS A 36 1.88 15.03 -0.98
C CYS A 36 0.99 16.19 -1.45
N GLU A 37 1.60 17.30 -1.85
CA GLU A 37 0.87 18.51 -2.22
C GLU A 37 0.15 18.38 -3.57
N ASP A 38 0.72 17.63 -4.52
CA ASP A 38 0.15 17.46 -5.85
C ASP A 38 0.34 16.01 -6.33
N THR A 39 -0.78 15.29 -6.40
CA THR A 39 -0.77 13.86 -6.71
C THR A 39 -2.14 13.42 -7.27
N THR A 40 -2.31 12.13 -7.44
CA THR A 40 -3.57 11.51 -7.85
C THR A 40 -3.90 10.32 -6.95
N ASN A 41 -5.15 9.87 -6.94
CA ASN A 41 -5.56 8.68 -6.20
C ASN A 41 -4.71 7.47 -6.57
N ASN A 42 -4.55 7.19 -7.85
CA ASN A 42 -3.78 6.02 -8.31
C ASN A 42 -2.31 6.09 -7.87
N ARG A 43 -1.70 7.26 -7.93
CA ARG A 43 -0.32 7.43 -7.47
C ARG A 43 -0.19 7.12 -5.98
N GLU A 44 -1.10 7.62 -5.15
CA GLU A 44 -1.04 7.40 -3.70
C GLU A 44 -1.32 5.94 -3.32
N GLU A 45 -2.24 5.28 -4.02
CA GLU A 45 -2.46 3.84 -3.86
C GLU A 45 -1.21 3.03 -4.21
N MET A 46 -0.55 3.35 -5.31
CA MET A 46 0.72 2.72 -5.72
C MET A 46 1.83 2.96 -4.72
N LYS A 47 1.97 4.19 -4.23
CA LYS A 47 3.00 4.57 -3.26
C LYS A 47 2.83 3.84 -1.93
N ALA A 48 1.59 3.62 -1.50
CA ALA A 48 1.31 2.84 -0.29
C ALA A 48 1.83 1.40 -0.41
N ILE A 49 1.55 0.76 -1.52
CA ILE A 49 2.03 -0.61 -1.79
C ILE A 49 3.56 -0.64 -1.92
N LEU A 50 4.12 0.31 -2.64
CA LEU A 50 5.57 0.44 -2.81
C LEU A 50 6.28 0.63 -1.47
N HIS A 51 5.67 1.40 -0.56
CA HIS A 51 6.19 1.59 0.80
C HIS A 51 6.32 0.25 1.53
N VAL A 52 5.31 -0.61 1.44
CA VAL A 52 5.36 -1.95 2.05
C VAL A 52 6.42 -2.81 1.38
N PHE A 53 6.54 -2.77 0.05
CA PHE A 53 7.59 -3.51 -0.65
C PHE A 53 8.99 -3.14 -0.17
N LYS A 54 9.26 -1.84 0.00
CA LYS A 54 10.54 -1.34 0.51
C LYS A 54 10.79 -1.83 1.94
N LEU A 55 9.77 -1.74 2.78
CA LEU A 55 9.84 -2.19 4.17
C LEU A 55 10.14 -3.69 4.25
N VAL A 56 9.43 -4.50 3.46
CA VAL A 56 9.63 -5.96 3.42
C VAL A 56 11.01 -6.31 2.89
N LYS A 57 11.47 -5.64 1.84
CA LYS A 57 12.81 -5.86 1.28
C LYS A 57 13.89 -5.62 2.34
N ASP A 58 13.81 -4.48 3.02
CA ASP A 58 14.87 -4.03 3.93
C ASP A 58 14.83 -4.73 5.28
N LYS A 59 13.65 -5.10 5.78
CA LYS A 59 13.48 -5.63 7.14
C LYS A 59 13.22 -7.13 7.22
N ILE A 60 12.77 -7.73 6.14
CA ILE A 60 12.38 -9.14 6.10
C ILE A 60 13.22 -9.92 5.11
N TYR A 61 13.13 -9.59 3.83
CA TYR A 61 13.76 -10.35 2.76
C TYR A 61 15.29 -10.43 2.90
N ASP A 62 15.94 -9.32 3.23
CA ASP A 62 17.39 -9.26 3.35
C ASP A 62 17.93 -9.95 4.61
N PHE A 63 17.09 -10.21 5.60
CA PHE A 63 17.53 -10.69 6.92
C PHE A 63 16.98 -12.05 7.32
N ILE A 64 15.84 -12.46 6.78
CA ILE A 64 15.16 -13.69 7.22
C ILE A 64 15.14 -14.68 6.06
N PRO A 65 15.83 -15.84 6.19
CA PRO A 65 15.76 -16.90 5.19
C PRO A 65 14.36 -17.52 5.18
N ASN A 66 13.80 -17.72 3.98
CA ASN A 66 12.45 -18.30 3.78
C ASN A 66 11.37 -17.64 4.64
N PRO A 67 11.17 -16.30 4.50
CA PRO A 67 10.19 -15.60 5.32
C PRO A 67 8.77 -16.08 5.04
N GLU A 68 7.90 -15.95 6.05
CA GLU A 68 6.47 -16.17 5.85
C GLU A 68 5.92 -15.18 4.81
N PRO A 69 4.90 -15.59 4.03
CA PRO A 69 4.28 -14.68 3.08
C PRO A 69 3.74 -13.41 3.75
N VAL A 70 3.95 -12.28 3.09
CA VAL A 70 3.41 -10.99 3.48
C VAL A 70 2.24 -10.67 2.56
N VAL A 71 1.06 -10.47 3.14
CA VAL A 71 -0.14 -10.13 2.39
C VAL A 71 -0.41 -8.65 2.52
N ILE A 72 -0.57 -7.99 1.38
CA ILE A 72 -0.90 -6.56 1.30
C ILE A 72 -2.32 -6.45 0.77
N TYR A 73 -3.20 -5.85 1.57
CA TYR A 73 -4.59 -5.61 1.19
C TYR A 73 -4.75 -4.18 0.70
N SER A 74 -5.34 -4.04 -0.48
CA SER A 74 -5.69 -2.75 -1.09
C SER A 74 -7.15 -2.78 -1.56
N ASP A 75 -7.85 -1.68 -1.44
CA ASP A 75 -9.20 -1.54 -2.00
C ASP A 75 -9.18 -1.05 -3.46
N SER A 76 -8.01 -0.73 -3.99
CA SER A 76 -7.86 -0.31 -5.37
C SER A 76 -7.84 -1.50 -6.34
N ALA A 77 -8.95 -1.75 -7.01
CA ALA A 77 -9.02 -2.78 -8.06
C ALA A 77 -7.97 -2.53 -9.16
N TYR A 78 -7.74 -1.27 -9.53
CA TYR A 78 -6.74 -0.90 -10.50
C TYR A 78 -5.34 -1.38 -10.09
N CYS A 79 -4.91 -1.05 -8.88
CA CYS A 79 -3.58 -1.41 -8.39
C CYS A 79 -3.41 -2.92 -8.25
N VAL A 80 -4.43 -3.61 -7.73
CA VAL A 80 -4.38 -5.07 -7.55
C VAL A 80 -4.27 -5.78 -8.90
N ASN A 81 -5.09 -5.39 -9.87
CA ASN A 81 -5.05 -5.98 -11.21
C ASN A 81 -3.75 -5.63 -11.94
N MET A 82 -3.28 -4.42 -11.79
CA MET A 82 -2.03 -3.98 -12.41
C MET A 82 -0.84 -4.80 -11.90
N ILE A 83 -0.72 -4.96 -10.60
CA ILE A 83 0.39 -5.70 -9.97
C ILE A 83 0.34 -7.19 -10.29
N ASN A 84 -0.86 -7.78 -10.30
CA ASN A 84 -1.02 -9.21 -10.48
C ASN A 84 -1.06 -9.65 -11.95
N ASP A 85 -1.32 -8.74 -12.90
CA ASP A 85 -1.47 -9.08 -14.31
C ASP A 85 -0.77 -8.08 -15.24
N TRP A 86 -1.26 -6.86 -15.34
CA TRP A 86 -0.88 -5.92 -16.40
C TRP A 86 0.61 -5.56 -16.41
N ILE A 87 1.22 -5.42 -15.24
CA ILE A 87 2.62 -4.99 -15.11
C ILE A 87 3.58 -5.95 -15.81
N TRP A 88 3.27 -7.25 -15.77
CA TRP A 88 4.07 -8.29 -16.42
C TRP A 88 3.98 -8.20 -17.93
N LYS A 89 2.80 -7.90 -18.45
CA LYS A 89 2.56 -7.69 -19.89
C LYS A 89 3.26 -6.42 -20.35
N TRP A 90 3.16 -5.34 -19.57
CA TRP A 90 3.82 -4.07 -19.92
C TRP A 90 5.34 -4.20 -19.91
N ALA A 91 5.91 -4.90 -18.96
CA ALA A 91 7.36 -5.14 -18.90
C ALA A 91 7.85 -5.87 -20.14
N ASN A 92 7.08 -6.84 -20.67
CA ASN A 92 7.42 -7.58 -21.87
C ASN A 92 7.12 -6.82 -23.16
N ASN A 93 6.44 -5.69 -23.10
CA ASN A 93 6.01 -4.90 -24.26
C ASN A 93 6.59 -3.48 -24.27
N GLY A 94 7.78 -3.31 -23.71
CA GLY A 94 8.48 -2.02 -23.70
C GLY A 94 7.75 -0.92 -22.94
N TRP A 95 6.97 -1.28 -21.92
CA TRP A 95 6.18 -0.35 -21.08
C TRP A 95 5.13 0.41 -21.89
N LYS A 96 4.54 -0.26 -22.84
CA LYS A 96 3.42 0.24 -23.65
C LYS A 96 2.14 -0.50 -23.30
N ASN A 97 1.03 0.23 -23.23
CA ASN A 97 -0.29 -0.36 -23.05
C ASN A 97 -0.83 -0.94 -24.37
N SER A 98 -2.06 -1.47 -24.35
CA SER A 98 -2.71 -2.05 -25.53
C SER A 98 -2.91 -1.06 -26.68
N LYS A 99 -2.95 0.24 -26.39
CA LYS A 99 -3.05 1.33 -27.37
C LYS A 99 -1.69 1.82 -27.86
N LYS A 100 -0.60 1.11 -27.54
CA LYS A 100 0.78 1.46 -27.88
C LYS A 100 1.26 2.78 -27.29
N GLN A 101 0.62 3.25 -26.22
CA GLN A 101 0.99 4.43 -25.48
C GLN A 101 1.83 4.04 -24.26
N THR A 102 2.74 4.93 -23.86
CA THR A 102 3.50 4.74 -22.62
C THR A 102 2.54 4.61 -21.45
N VAL A 103 2.79 3.62 -20.59
CA VAL A 103 1.99 3.34 -19.41
C VAL A 103 1.96 4.56 -18.49
N GLU A 104 0.77 4.92 -17.97
CA GLU A 104 0.62 5.99 -16.99
C GLU A 104 1.37 5.65 -15.70
N ASN A 105 1.91 6.67 -15.05
CA ASN A 105 2.66 6.52 -13.79
C ASN A 105 3.84 5.55 -13.92
N ILE A 106 4.49 5.56 -15.08
CA ILE A 106 5.56 4.62 -15.41
C ILE A 106 6.70 4.62 -14.40
N ASP A 107 6.98 5.75 -13.77
CA ASP A 107 7.97 5.87 -12.71
C ASP A 107 7.67 4.92 -11.54
N LEU A 108 6.44 4.97 -11.02
CA LEU A 108 6.01 4.10 -9.92
C LEU A 108 5.82 2.65 -10.37
N VAL A 109 5.29 2.45 -11.58
CA VAL A 109 5.10 1.11 -12.15
C VAL A 109 6.42 0.38 -12.25
N LYS A 110 7.46 1.02 -12.76
CA LYS A 110 8.80 0.42 -12.86
C LYS A 110 9.40 0.12 -11.49
N GLU A 111 9.20 0.99 -10.51
CA GLU A 111 9.66 0.73 -9.15
C GLU A 111 8.97 -0.48 -8.53
N LEU A 112 7.66 -0.58 -8.67
CA LEU A 112 6.90 -1.75 -8.22
C LEU A 112 7.41 -3.04 -8.88
N TYR A 113 7.60 -2.98 -10.20
CA TYR A 113 8.12 -4.13 -10.97
C TYR A 113 9.47 -4.61 -10.47
N LYS A 114 10.34 -3.68 -10.10
CA LYS A 114 11.68 -4.00 -9.57
C LYS A 114 11.59 -4.94 -8.35
N TYR A 115 10.65 -4.71 -7.44
CA TYR A 115 10.44 -5.58 -6.28
C TYR A 115 9.76 -6.89 -6.67
N LEU A 116 8.72 -6.82 -7.48
CA LEU A 116 7.99 -8.01 -7.93
C LEU A 116 8.86 -8.99 -8.69
N ASN A 117 9.89 -8.51 -9.37
CA ASN A 117 10.81 -9.31 -10.16
C ASN A 117 11.96 -9.90 -9.32
N ILE A 118 12.02 -9.62 -8.03
CA ILE A 118 12.99 -10.26 -7.12
C ILE A 118 12.55 -11.72 -6.91
N GLU A 119 13.51 -12.63 -7.11
CA GLU A 119 13.24 -14.06 -6.93
C GLU A 119 12.75 -14.35 -5.51
N PHE A 120 11.63 -15.06 -5.40
CA PHE A 120 11.01 -15.44 -4.11
C PHE A 120 10.67 -14.25 -3.22
N PHE A 121 10.36 -13.09 -3.80
CA PHE A 121 9.91 -11.93 -3.03
C PHE A 121 8.57 -12.26 -2.33
N PRO A 122 8.49 -12.15 -0.99
CA PRO A 122 7.43 -12.80 -0.21
C PRO A 122 6.10 -12.03 -0.16
N CYS A 123 5.88 -11.05 -1.03
CA CYS A 123 4.67 -10.21 -1.00
C CYS A 123 3.60 -10.70 -1.97
N GLN A 124 2.34 -10.71 -1.49
CA GLN A 124 1.14 -10.90 -2.30
C GLN A 124 0.24 -9.68 -2.12
N VAL A 125 -0.34 -9.18 -3.20
CA VAL A 125 -1.28 -8.06 -3.16
C VAL A 125 -2.67 -8.56 -3.49
N ILE A 126 -3.60 -8.34 -2.56
CA ILE A 126 -4.96 -8.87 -2.61
C ILE A 126 -5.94 -7.72 -2.40
N LYS A 127 -7.05 -7.75 -3.13
CA LYS A 127 -8.12 -6.76 -2.96
C LYS A 127 -8.89 -7.02 -1.68
N VAL A 128 -9.11 -5.96 -0.88
CA VAL A 128 -9.99 -6.02 0.29
C VAL A 128 -11.42 -6.31 -0.17
N LYS A 129 -12.07 -7.28 0.45
CA LYS A 129 -13.48 -7.59 0.19
C LYS A 129 -14.38 -6.69 1.03
N GLY A 130 -15.04 -5.73 0.39
CA GLY A 130 -16.07 -4.91 0.99
C GLY A 130 -15.52 -3.80 1.91
N HIS A 131 -16.37 -2.82 2.20
CA HIS A 131 -16.03 -1.70 3.08
C HIS A 131 -16.41 -1.97 4.54
N ASN A 132 -16.94 -3.14 4.83
CA ASN A 132 -17.63 -3.39 6.09
C ASN A 132 -16.69 -3.98 7.15
N GLY A 133 -16.26 -3.11 8.06
CA GLY A 133 -15.82 -3.54 9.38
C GLY A 133 -14.41 -4.09 9.49
N VAL A 134 -13.57 -3.92 8.47
CA VAL A 134 -12.15 -4.22 8.62
C VAL A 134 -11.48 -3.03 9.27
N VAL A 135 -11.17 -3.15 10.55
CA VAL A 135 -10.58 -2.07 11.36
C VAL A 135 -9.28 -1.55 10.74
N ALA A 136 -8.43 -2.45 10.27
CA ALA A 136 -7.16 -2.07 9.65
C ALA A 136 -7.37 -1.27 8.35
N ASN A 137 -8.41 -1.58 7.56
CA ASN A 137 -8.73 -0.82 6.35
C ASN A 137 -9.20 0.60 6.70
N GLU A 138 -10.02 0.74 7.75
CA GLU A 138 -10.45 2.05 8.25
C GLU A 138 -9.27 2.87 8.80
N LEU A 139 -8.34 2.22 9.48
CA LEU A 139 -7.14 2.87 9.99
C LEU A 139 -6.24 3.34 8.84
N ALA A 140 -6.04 2.53 7.81
CA ALA A 140 -5.28 2.92 6.62
C ALA A 140 -5.91 4.14 5.93
N ASP A 141 -7.24 4.17 5.80
CA ASP A 141 -7.97 5.32 5.25
C ASP A 141 -7.74 6.59 6.07
N ALA A 142 -7.83 6.50 7.39
CA ALA A 142 -7.58 7.62 8.28
C ALA A 142 -6.14 8.14 8.16
N LEU A 143 -5.18 7.24 8.02
CA LEU A 143 -3.77 7.58 7.81
C LEU A 143 -3.55 8.24 6.45
N ALA A 144 -4.22 7.76 5.39
CA ALA A 144 -4.11 8.32 4.05
C ALA A 144 -4.61 9.76 3.97
N THR A 145 -5.65 10.09 4.75
CA THR A 145 -6.24 11.43 4.82
C THR A 145 -5.64 12.31 5.91
N ASP A 146 -4.61 11.81 6.60
CA ASP A 146 -3.96 12.48 7.74
C ASP A 146 -4.98 12.93 8.81
N ASN A 147 -5.98 12.10 9.03
CA ASN A 147 -7.06 12.38 9.97
C ASN A 147 -6.72 11.79 11.35
N GLU A 148 -5.97 12.55 12.13
CA GLU A 148 -5.51 12.12 13.45
C GLU A 148 -6.68 11.82 14.40
N ALA A 149 -7.73 12.62 14.38
CA ALA A 149 -8.91 12.41 15.22
C ALA A 149 -9.60 11.07 14.91
N LYS A 150 -9.72 10.72 13.61
CA LYS A 150 -10.28 9.44 13.18
C LYS A 150 -9.38 8.28 13.60
N CYS A 151 -8.07 8.42 13.46
CA CYS A 151 -7.11 7.40 13.91
C CYS A 151 -7.28 7.13 15.41
N GLN A 152 -7.29 8.17 16.23
CA GLN A 152 -7.46 8.05 17.68
C GLN A 152 -8.80 7.40 18.04
N LYS A 153 -9.87 7.77 17.36
CA LYS A 153 -11.19 7.18 17.55
C LYS A 153 -11.18 5.67 17.28
N ILE A 154 -10.59 5.26 16.16
CA ILE A 154 -10.49 3.84 15.78
C ILE A 154 -9.70 3.06 16.84
N LEU A 155 -8.54 3.58 17.22
CA LEU A 155 -7.67 2.94 18.22
C LEU A 155 -8.40 2.75 19.56
N LYS A 156 -9.16 3.75 19.98
CA LYS A 156 -9.91 3.73 21.23
C LYS A 156 -11.12 2.78 21.17
N GLU A 157 -11.93 2.86 20.13
CA GLU A 157 -13.13 2.03 19.96
C GLU A 157 -12.85 0.54 19.92
N HIS A 158 -11.67 0.16 19.42
CA HIS A 158 -11.27 -1.23 19.26
C HIS A 158 -10.23 -1.68 20.28
N ASP A 159 -9.98 -0.88 21.31
CA ASP A 159 -8.99 -1.16 22.37
C ASP A 159 -7.63 -1.58 21.81
N LEU A 160 -7.19 -0.89 20.75
CA LEU A 160 -5.93 -1.21 20.11
C LEU A 160 -4.76 -0.53 20.83
N MET A 161 -3.78 -1.34 21.19
CA MET A 161 -2.52 -0.85 21.71
C MET A 161 -1.59 -0.45 20.56
N TYR A 162 -0.89 0.65 20.72
CA TYR A 162 0.10 1.11 19.75
C TYR A 162 1.26 1.79 20.45
N PHE A 163 2.43 1.69 19.83
CA PHE A 163 3.58 2.47 20.28
C PHE A 163 3.66 3.74 19.44
N ASN A 164 3.77 4.87 20.13
CA ASN A 164 3.96 6.14 19.43
C ASN A 164 5.43 6.23 18.97
N PHE A 165 5.67 5.97 17.70
CA PHE A 165 7.01 6.05 17.09
C PHE A 165 7.37 7.48 16.68
N LYS A 166 6.75 8.49 17.27
CA LYS A 166 7.15 9.88 17.09
C LYS A 166 8.42 10.14 17.89
N ASN A 167 9.52 9.78 17.28
CA ASN A 167 10.83 10.30 17.66
C ASN A 167 11.57 10.71 16.40
#